data_7fc104a0eda025c42fe7250617254b9c
#
_entry.id   7fc104a0eda025c42fe7250617254b9c
#
_cell.length_a   1.000
_cell.length_b   1.000
_cell.length_c   1.000
_cell.angle_alpha   90.00
_cell.angle_beta   90.00
_cell.angle_gamma   90.00
#
_symmetry.space_group_name_H-M   'P 1'
#
loop_
_entity.id
_entity.type
_entity.pdbx_description
1 polymer ?
#
loop_
_entity_poly.entity_id
_entity_poly.type
_entity_poly.pdbx_seq_one_letter_code
_entity_poly.pdbx_strand_id
1 'polypeptide(L)'
;MKWLEVIKLRSAGGSLGVLDELLRPLSGSNQWGLVEMKTYCHAALETDLSLHLYWSSEMPEPNGSALGLRLAQALKEFGLIDHSVWVEEKKS
;
A
#
# COMPACT_ATOMS: atom_id res chain seq x y z
N MET A 1 -17.95 -4.70 -3.27
CA MET A 1 -17.41 -3.37 -3.61
C MET A 1 -15.90 -3.46 -3.75
N LYS A 2 -15.38 -2.86 -4.80
CA LYS A 2 -13.94 -2.79 -5.02
C LYS A 2 -13.40 -1.46 -4.53
N TRP A 3 -12.30 -1.49 -3.82
CA TRP A 3 -11.66 -0.30 -3.31
C TRP A 3 -10.14 -0.47 -3.31
N LEU A 4 -9.44 0.64 -3.21
CA LEU A 4 -7.99 0.70 -3.33
C LEU A 4 -7.41 1.42 -2.12
N GLU A 5 -6.42 0.79 -1.52
CA GLU A 5 -5.66 1.41 -0.44
C GLU A 5 -4.27 1.73 -0.97
N VAL A 6 -3.83 2.97 -0.80
CA VAL A 6 -2.55 3.44 -1.32
C VAL A 6 -1.69 3.94 -0.16
N ILE A 7 -0.47 3.42 -0.10
CA ILE A 7 0.53 3.88 0.86
C ILE A 7 1.70 4.40 0.05
N LYS A 8 1.90 5.71 0.06
CA LYS A 8 3.02 6.35 -0.63
C LYS A 8 4.15 6.59 0.36
N LEU A 9 5.35 6.24 -0.05
CA LEU A 9 6.55 6.47 0.74
C LEU A 9 7.49 7.41 -0.02
N ARG A 10 7.83 8.52 0.62
CA ARG A 10 8.91 9.37 0.16
C ARG A 10 10.13 9.05 1.02
N SER A 11 11.01 8.23 0.48
CA SER A 11 12.18 7.74 1.18
C SER A 11 13.22 8.83 1.36
N ALA A 12 13.96 8.78 2.47
CA ALA A 12 15.04 9.71 2.74
C ALA A 12 16.37 9.30 2.08
N GLY A 13 16.31 8.40 1.08
CA GLY A 13 17.49 7.95 0.36
C GLY A 13 18.06 6.63 0.85
N GLY A 14 17.31 5.87 1.61
CA GLY A 14 17.72 4.56 2.06
C GLY A 14 17.58 3.49 0.99
N SER A 15 18.09 2.30 1.26
CA SER A 15 18.02 1.17 0.36
C SER A 15 16.59 0.63 0.26
N LEU A 16 16.00 0.70 -0.94
CA LEU A 16 14.67 0.13 -1.20
C LEU A 16 14.69 -1.40 -1.17
N GLY A 17 15.88 -2.03 -1.21
CA GLY A 17 16.00 -3.47 -1.10
C GLY A 17 15.49 -4.02 0.22
N VAL A 18 15.57 -3.23 1.29
CA VAL A 18 15.04 -3.62 2.59
C VAL A 18 13.52 -3.73 2.55
N LEU A 19 12.88 -2.90 1.70
CA LEU A 19 11.43 -2.93 1.54
C LEU A 19 10.96 -4.23 0.89
N ASP A 20 11.72 -4.77 -0.06
CA ASP A 20 11.38 -6.05 -0.69
C ASP A 20 11.36 -7.16 0.36
N GLU A 21 12.31 -7.16 1.28
CA GLU A 21 12.34 -8.14 2.36
C GLU A 21 11.16 -7.97 3.31
N LEU A 22 10.77 -6.72 3.59
CA LEU A 22 9.63 -6.44 4.45
C LEU A 22 8.32 -6.89 3.81
N LEU A 23 8.18 -6.68 2.50
CA LEU A 23 6.95 -6.96 1.77
C LEU A 23 6.83 -8.40 1.27
N ARG A 24 7.95 -9.11 1.15
CA ARG A 24 7.95 -10.47 0.63
C ARG A 24 7.07 -11.44 1.40
N PRO A 25 7.09 -11.46 2.74
CA PRO A 25 6.22 -12.36 3.49
C PRO A 25 4.74 -12.06 3.28
N LEU A 26 4.40 -10.85 2.86
CA LEU A 26 3.02 -10.42 2.68
C LEU A 26 2.49 -10.75 1.30
N SER A 27 3.37 -10.90 0.30
CA SER A 27 2.95 -11.17 -1.08
C SER A 27 2.32 -12.55 -1.25
N GLY A 28 2.53 -13.46 -0.31
CA GLY A 28 1.92 -14.78 -0.32
C GLY A 28 0.84 -14.97 0.72
N SER A 29 0.51 -13.95 1.50
CA SER A 29 -0.47 -14.09 2.57
C SER A 29 -1.89 -13.90 2.05
N ASN A 30 -2.79 -14.83 2.43
CA ASN A 30 -4.20 -14.74 2.11
C ASN A 30 -4.89 -13.83 3.11
N GLN A 31 -4.94 -12.53 2.79
CA GLN A 31 -5.73 -11.59 3.56
C GLN A 31 -7.15 -11.58 3.02
N TRP A 32 -8.13 -11.71 3.91
CA TRP A 32 -9.52 -11.71 3.51
C TRP A 32 -9.88 -10.43 2.76
N GLY A 33 -10.36 -10.60 1.53
CA GLY A 33 -10.75 -9.48 0.70
C GLY A 33 -9.63 -8.87 -0.14
N LEU A 34 -8.37 -9.21 0.15
CA LEU A 34 -7.26 -8.69 -0.64
C LEU A 34 -7.17 -9.43 -1.97
N VAL A 35 -7.35 -8.69 -3.06
CA VAL A 35 -7.31 -9.24 -4.42
C VAL A 35 -5.88 -9.27 -4.93
N GLU A 36 -5.14 -8.18 -4.74
CA GLU A 36 -3.81 -8.01 -5.30
C GLU A 36 -3.05 -6.93 -4.54
N MET A 37 -1.74 -7.07 -4.50
CA MET A 37 -0.85 -6.06 -3.96
C MET A 37 0.20 -5.74 -5.02
N LYS A 38 0.38 -4.46 -5.36
CA LYS A 38 1.37 -4.01 -6.32
C LYS A 38 2.20 -2.89 -5.74
N THR A 39 3.48 -2.89 -6.09
CA THR A 39 4.41 -1.82 -5.72
C THR A 39 4.80 -1.06 -6.97
N TYR A 40 4.71 0.27 -6.89
CA TYR A 40 5.08 1.15 -7.99
C TYR A 40 6.21 2.07 -7.54
N CYS A 41 7.19 2.25 -8.41
CA CYS A 41 8.24 3.24 -8.20
C CYS A 41 7.89 4.50 -8.97
N HIS A 42 8.23 5.66 -8.41
CA HIS A 42 8.02 6.92 -9.13
C HIS A 42 8.89 6.94 -10.39
N ALA A 43 8.31 7.39 -11.51
CA ALA A 43 9.00 7.34 -12.80
C ALA A 43 10.27 8.19 -12.84
N ALA A 44 10.32 9.27 -12.06
CA ALA A 44 11.44 10.21 -12.05
C ALA A 44 12.23 10.23 -10.74
N LEU A 45 11.59 9.84 -9.63
CA LEU A 45 12.19 9.92 -8.28
C LEU A 45 12.40 8.52 -7.71
N GLU A 46 13.60 7.99 -7.81
CA GLU A 46 13.92 6.64 -7.38
C GLU A 46 13.67 6.39 -5.88
N THR A 47 13.64 7.45 -5.10
CA THR A 47 13.41 7.37 -3.65
C THR A 47 11.94 7.25 -3.27
N ASP A 48 11.03 7.49 -4.23
CA ASP A 48 9.59 7.47 -3.96
C ASP A 48 8.97 6.21 -4.49
N LEU A 49 8.14 5.58 -3.67
CA LEU A 49 7.38 4.42 -4.10
C LEU A 49 5.94 4.47 -3.60
N SER A 50 5.10 3.66 -4.21
CA SER A 50 3.69 3.60 -3.87
C SER A 50 3.28 2.13 -3.79
N LEU A 51 2.68 1.76 -2.66
CA LEU A 51 2.17 0.41 -2.44
C LEU A 51 0.65 0.46 -2.59
N HIS A 52 0.14 -0.37 -3.49
CA HIS A 52 -1.28 -0.42 -3.81
C HIS A 52 -1.87 -1.76 -3.37
N LEU A 53 -2.87 -1.68 -2.50
CA LEU A 53 -3.61 -2.84 -2.03
C LEU A 53 -4.99 -2.79 -2.67
N TYR A 54 -5.29 -3.77 -3.51
CA TYR A 54 -6.58 -3.88 -4.20
C TYR A 54 -7.49 -4.78 -3.41
N TRP A 55 -8.61 -4.23 -2.95
CA TRP A 55 -9.55 -4.91 -2.08
C TRP A 55 -10.89 -5.16 -2.76
N SER A 56 -11.54 -6.25 -2.37
CA SER A 56 -12.93 -6.53 -2.70
C SER A 56 -13.62 -6.99 -1.43
N SER A 57 -14.53 -6.18 -0.92
CA SER A 57 -15.27 -6.47 0.31
C SER A 57 -16.58 -5.72 0.31
N GLU A 58 -17.45 -6.03 1.28
CA GLU A 58 -18.76 -5.38 1.35
C GLU A 58 -18.64 -3.89 1.65
N MET A 59 -17.69 -3.51 2.49
CA MET A 59 -17.50 -2.11 2.87
C MET A 59 -16.02 -1.75 2.85
N PRO A 60 -15.68 -0.56 2.33
CA PRO A 60 -14.32 -0.08 2.44
C PRO A 60 -14.01 0.33 3.87
N GLU A 61 -12.73 0.34 4.21
CA GLU A 61 -12.26 0.80 5.50
C GLU A 61 -11.61 2.18 5.30
N PRO A 62 -12.35 3.27 5.55
CA PRO A 62 -11.90 4.61 5.15
C PRO A 62 -10.64 5.08 5.86
N ASN A 63 -10.33 4.51 7.02
CA ASN A 63 -9.10 4.83 7.75
C ASN A 63 -7.96 3.84 7.47
N GLY A 64 -8.17 2.92 6.53
CA GLY A 64 -7.20 1.91 6.17
C GLY A 64 -7.51 0.56 6.80
N SER A 65 -7.12 -0.51 6.09
CA SER A 65 -7.24 -1.87 6.59
C SER A 65 -6.22 -2.12 7.72
N ALA A 66 -6.45 -3.18 8.50
CA ALA A 66 -5.47 -3.57 9.53
C ALA A 66 -4.11 -3.87 8.90
N LEU A 67 -4.09 -4.52 7.74
CA LEU A 67 -2.85 -4.78 7.02
C LEU A 67 -2.19 -3.48 6.56
N GLY A 68 -2.96 -2.56 5.96
CA GLY A 68 -2.46 -1.28 5.49
C GLY A 68 -1.89 -0.42 6.61
N LEU A 69 -2.56 -0.40 7.76
CA LEU A 69 -2.09 0.35 8.92
C LEU A 69 -0.75 -0.20 9.44
N ARG A 70 -0.59 -1.52 9.46
CA ARG A 70 0.67 -2.14 9.87
C ARG A 70 1.79 -1.85 8.88
N LEU A 71 1.48 -1.90 7.58
CA LEU A 71 2.46 -1.56 6.54
C LEU A 71 2.87 -0.10 6.62
N ALA A 72 1.92 0.80 6.77
CA ALA A 72 2.21 2.22 6.90
C ALA A 72 3.09 2.50 8.12
N GLN A 73 2.80 1.84 9.24
CA GLN A 73 3.59 2.00 10.46
C GLN A 73 5.02 1.52 10.26
N ALA A 74 5.20 0.37 9.60
CA ALA A 74 6.53 -0.17 9.33
C ALA A 74 7.32 0.72 8.37
N LEU A 75 6.65 1.28 7.35
CA LEU A 75 7.31 2.12 6.35
C LEU A 75 7.69 3.50 6.88
N LYS A 76 7.14 3.94 8.00
CA LYS A 76 7.50 5.24 8.59
C LYS A 76 8.97 5.34 8.95
N GLU A 77 9.63 4.22 9.20
CA GLU A 77 11.07 4.21 9.48
C GLU A 77 11.91 4.61 8.27
N PHE A 78 11.35 4.52 7.07
CA PHE A 78 12.07 4.78 5.83
C PHE A 78 11.83 6.18 5.26
N GLY A 79 10.84 6.90 5.75
CA GLY A 79 10.57 8.25 5.25
C GLY A 79 9.16 8.72 5.57
N LEU A 80 8.69 9.67 4.76
CA LEU A 80 7.35 10.24 4.92
C LEU A 80 6.31 9.34 4.27
N ILE A 81 5.21 9.12 4.99
CA ILE A 81 4.12 8.25 4.55
C ILE A 81 2.88 9.08 4.27
N ASP A 82 2.22 8.75 3.15
CA ASP A 82 0.88 9.22 2.84
C ASP A 82 0.01 7.99 2.60
N HIS A 83 -1.03 7.83 3.41
CA HIS A 83 -1.90 6.66 3.38
C HIS A 83 -3.32 7.10 3.06
N SER A 84 -3.90 6.57 2.01
CA SER A 84 -5.23 6.97 1.53
C SER A 84 -6.03 5.76 1.07
N VAL A 85 -7.35 5.92 1.10
CA VAL A 85 -8.30 4.88 0.67
C VAL A 85 -9.21 5.49 -0.40
N TRP A 86 -9.37 4.76 -1.50
CA TRP A 86 -10.12 5.20 -2.66
C TRP A 86 -11.19 4.15 -2.99
N VAL A 87 -12.40 4.60 -3.20
CA VAL A 87 -13.51 3.73 -3.57
C VAL A 87 -13.81 3.93 -5.05
N GLU A 88 -14.02 2.82 -5.76
CA GLU A 88 -14.37 2.89 -7.16
C GLU A 88 -15.70 3.61 -7.33
N GLU A 89 -15.70 4.67 -8.15
CA GLU A 89 -16.92 5.41 -8.45
C GLU A 89 -17.64 4.70 -9.59
N LYS A 90 -18.85 4.25 -9.30
CA LYS A 90 -19.68 3.64 -10.34
C LYS A 90 -20.51 4.73 -10.99
N LYS A 91 -20.21 5.02 -12.25
CA LYS A 91 -21.05 5.88 -13.06
C LYS A 91 -22.21 5.05 -13.57
N SER A 92 -23.38 5.45 -13.15
CA SER A 92 -24.61 4.85 -13.65
C SER A 92 -24.91 5.34 -15.06
#